data_7a8e0eab4d0056bfe56a466ca5989818
#
_entry.id   7a8e0eab4d0056bfe56a466ca5989818
#
_cell.length_a   1.000
_cell.length_b   1.000
_cell.length_c   1.000
_cell.angle_alpha   90.00
_cell.angle_beta   90.00
_cell.angle_gamma   90.00
#
_symmetry.space_group_name_H-M   'P 1'
#
loop_
_entity.id
_entity.type
_entity.pdbx_description
1 polymer ?
#
loop_
_entity_poly.entity_id
_entity_poly.type
_entity_poly.pdbx_seq_one_letter_code
_entity_poly.pdbx_strand_id
1 'polypeptide(L)'
;MSENTTNTAISTNELTARLQKAENIRARDGVVWKDKFDRTHTIAASRELADGTPVRLAGRVTALRWLGKLMFGRIYDIDGEIQFSMSREELGEENYKFMKANVDLGDFIGITGELYHTTAGELTVKVSAYEILAKALRPLPEKYHGLTDMETRYRQRYLDIISNPEARNALLGRFKMTQYWRDYMNRNGFLEIETPVMQNIASGAAARPFTTHHNALDADFQLRISPELFLKQAIGAGFDRVYEVAKDFRNEGMDAMHLQEFTMVEWYAAYWDYNDNIKFTWELIQELLMKCRGTLQIEYQGTPLDFSKYEMVDYTAKMNEFFGCDILDFDDVDALRQKLVDNGMFPMAELEDLKSIPTLVDYVYKRKIRNDIVNPTVLYNYPAYMMPLARRNDADERRIDMYQLLVCGAEICKGYSELVNPIQQSAAFEEQARNISNGDEEAFNPDNDFVRAMEHGFPPISGVGMGVDRLASIIFDQPTLRDVILFPIMK
;
A
#
# COMPACT_ATOMS: atom_id res chain seq x y z
N MET A 1 15.66 29.65 -6.04
CA MET A 1 14.49 29.05 -6.67
C MET A 1 14.82 28.84 -8.14
N SER A 2 15.39 27.71 -8.49
CA SER A 2 15.73 27.35 -9.86
C SER A 2 14.79 26.23 -10.25
N GLU A 3 13.93 26.53 -11.23
CA GLU A 3 13.09 25.58 -11.93
C GLU A 3 13.99 24.56 -12.67
N ASN A 4 14.27 23.45 -12.02
CA ASN A 4 14.78 22.25 -12.71
C ASN A 4 13.63 21.26 -12.93
N THR A 5 12.67 21.66 -13.76
CA THR A 5 11.80 20.73 -14.45
C THR A 5 12.61 20.06 -15.56
N THR A 6 13.21 18.91 -15.31
CA THR A 6 13.62 17.97 -16.36
C THR A 6 12.37 17.38 -17.03
N ASN A 7 11.58 18.25 -17.66
CA ASN A 7 10.71 17.87 -18.74
C ASN A 7 11.65 17.33 -19.83
N THR A 8 11.57 16.04 -20.14
CA THR A 8 12.15 15.50 -21.38
C THR A 8 11.46 16.25 -22.52
N ALA A 9 12.01 17.39 -22.89
CA ALA A 9 11.50 18.23 -23.97
C ALA A 9 11.64 17.38 -25.22
N ILE A 10 10.51 16.89 -25.75
CA ILE A 10 10.46 16.25 -27.06
C ILE A 10 11.01 17.29 -28.04
N SER A 11 11.96 16.88 -28.87
CA SER A 11 12.35 17.74 -29.98
C SER A 11 11.08 18.04 -30.75
N THR A 12 10.84 19.30 -31.04
CA THR A 12 9.67 19.74 -31.84
C THR A 12 9.56 18.93 -33.12
N ASN A 13 10.69 18.47 -33.67
CA ASN A 13 10.80 17.63 -34.85
C ASN A 13 10.21 16.22 -34.66
N GLU A 14 10.40 15.56 -33.49
CA GLU A 14 9.87 14.20 -33.26
C GLU A 14 8.35 14.21 -33.08
N LEU A 15 7.81 15.16 -32.31
CA LEU A 15 6.38 15.33 -32.18
C LEU A 15 5.72 15.60 -33.54
N THR A 16 6.29 16.49 -34.33
CA THR A 16 5.79 16.81 -35.68
C THR A 16 5.81 15.59 -36.60
N ALA A 17 6.87 14.78 -36.56
CA ALA A 17 6.95 13.55 -37.32
C ALA A 17 5.87 12.54 -36.93
N ARG A 18 5.61 12.38 -35.60
CA ARG A 18 4.57 11.47 -35.10
C ARG A 18 3.15 11.97 -35.43
N LEU A 19 2.93 13.28 -35.39
CA LEU A 19 1.66 13.89 -35.87
C LEU A 19 1.45 13.64 -37.35
N GLN A 20 2.47 13.78 -38.20
CA GLN A 20 2.36 13.47 -39.63
C GLN A 20 2.00 11.99 -39.86
N LYS A 21 2.60 11.06 -39.09
CA LYS A 21 2.24 9.65 -39.15
C LYS A 21 0.79 9.41 -38.70
N ALA A 22 0.29 10.16 -37.72
CA ALA A 22 -1.11 10.09 -37.31
C ALA A 22 -2.04 10.52 -38.46
N GLU A 23 -1.71 11.61 -39.20
CA GLU A 23 -2.48 12.02 -40.35
C GLU A 23 -2.44 10.97 -41.49
N ASN A 24 -1.30 10.32 -41.73
CA ASN A 24 -1.21 9.21 -42.69
C ASN A 24 -2.12 8.04 -42.29
N ILE A 25 -2.17 7.69 -40.98
CA ILE A 25 -3.05 6.66 -40.46
C ILE A 25 -4.51 7.07 -40.65
N ARG A 26 -4.86 8.32 -40.33
CA ARG A 26 -6.22 8.85 -40.57
C ARG A 26 -6.64 8.77 -42.03
N ALA A 27 -5.74 9.13 -42.92
CA ALA A 27 -6.01 9.11 -44.38
C ALA A 27 -6.28 7.69 -44.91
N ARG A 28 -5.60 6.67 -44.34
CA ARG A 28 -5.79 5.26 -44.74
C ARG A 28 -6.97 4.61 -44.03
N ASP A 29 -7.04 4.74 -42.69
CA ASP A 29 -7.91 3.94 -41.83
C ASP A 29 -9.17 4.71 -41.36
N GLY A 30 -9.26 6.01 -41.67
CA GLY A 30 -10.35 6.89 -41.25
C GLY A 30 -10.25 7.38 -39.80
N VAL A 31 -9.59 6.62 -38.95
CA VAL A 31 -9.45 6.91 -37.52
C VAL A 31 -8.04 6.55 -37.01
N VAL A 32 -7.49 7.36 -36.11
CA VAL A 32 -6.15 7.16 -35.52
C VAL A 32 -6.23 6.47 -34.16
N TRP A 33 -7.19 6.88 -33.36
CA TRP A 33 -7.44 6.33 -32.02
C TRP A 33 -8.78 5.62 -32.05
N LYS A 34 -8.73 4.28 -32.07
CA LYS A 34 -9.91 3.43 -32.18
C LYS A 34 -10.62 3.33 -30.83
N ASP A 35 -11.91 3.19 -30.85
CA ASP A 35 -12.77 3.01 -29.69
C ASP A 35 -12.84 1.56 -29.18
N LYS A 36 -12.57 0.58 -30.08
CA LYS A 36 -12.68 -0.86 -29.77
C LYS A 36 -11.73 -1.71 -30.60
N PHE A 37 -11.29 -2.83 -30.01
CA PHE A 37 -10.67 -3.96 -30.68
C PHE A 37 -11.05 -5.26 -29.97
N ASP A 38 -11.60 -6.22 -30.70
CA ASP A 38 -12.02 -7.51 -30.15
C ASP A 38 -10.84 -8.50 -30.17
N ARG A 39 -10.11 -8.57 -29.05
CA ARG A 39 -9.07 -9.58 -28.85
C ARG A 39 -9.69 -10.92 -28.46
N THR A 40 -9.09 -12.02 -28.92
CA THR A 40 -9.52 -13.38 -28.53
C THR A 40 -8.89 -13.84 -27.22
N HIS A 41 -7.67 -13.40 -26.92
CA HIS A 41 -6.88 -13.80 -25.77
C HIS A 41 -6.07 -12.63 -25.20
N THR A 42 -5.68 -12.72 -23.92
CA THR A 42 -4.56 -11.93 -23.38
C THR A 42 -3.24 -12.57 -23.81
N ILE A 43 -2.12 -11.86 -23.62
CA ILE A 43 -0.80 -12.42 -23.92
C ILE A 43 -0.51 -13.64 -23.04
N ALA A 44 -0.88 -13.61 -21.75
CA ALA A 44 -0.72 -14.76 -20.87
C ALA A 44 -1.52 -15.97 -21.35
N ALA A 45 -2.80 -15.77 -21.64
CA ALA A 45 -3.66 -16.87 -22.13
C ALA A 45 -3.18 -17.46 -23.46
N SER A 46 -2.56 -16.65 -24.32
CA SER A 46 -2.03 -17.14 -25.59
C SER A 46 -0.82 -18.07 -25.44
N ARG A 47 -0.08 -17.99 -24.33
CA ARG A 47 1.09 -18.84 -24.06
C ARG A 47 0.74 -20.28 -23.75
N GLU A 48 -0.50 -20.54 -23.35
CA GLU A 48 -1.00 -21.87 -23.01
C GLU A 48 -1.58 -22.61 -24.25
N LEU A 49 -1.56 -21.96 -25.43
CA LEU A 49 -2.13 -22.49 -26.65
C LEU A 49 -1.08 -23.21 -27.50
N ALA A 50 -1.51 -24.18 -28.32
CA ALA A 50 -0.65 -24.90 -29.23
C ALA A 50 -0.29 -24.07 -30.47
N ASP A 51 0.83 -24.43 -31.10
CA ASP A 51 1.24 -23.88 -32.40
C ASP A 51 0.13 -24.11 -33.43
N GLY A 52 -0.02 -23.16 -34.36
CA GLY A 52 -1.09 -23.14 -35.34
C GLY A 52 -2.42 -22.57 -34.83
N THR A 53 -2.54 -22.26 -33.53
CA THR A 53 -3.78 -21.69 -32.99
C THR A 53 -3.96 -20.25 -33.50
N PRO A 54 -5.11 -19.90 -34.12
CA PRO A 54 -5.40 -18.55 -34.56
C PRO A 54 -5.69 -17.65 -33.35
N VAL A 55 -5.06 -16.48 -33.33
CA VAL A 55 -5.20 -15.48 -32.25
C VAL A 55 -5.40 -14.07 -32.78
N ARG A 56 -6.16 -13.27 -32.04
CA ARG A 56 -6.19 -11.81 -32.17
C ARG A 56 -5.72 -11.22 -30.84
N LEU A 57 -4.56 -10.60 -30.85
CA LEU A 57 -3.94 -9.99 -29.69
C LEU A 57 -3.81 -8.48 -29.89
N ALA A 58 -3.78 -7.74 -28.79
CA ALA A 58 -3.53 -6.30 -28.81
C ALA A 58 -2.55 -5.93 -27.71
N GLY A 59 -1.70 -4.95 -27.98
CA GLY A 59 -0.75 -4.47 -27.00
C GLY A 59 0.03 -3.26 -27.48
N ARG A 60 0.83 -2.70 -26.56
CA ARG A 60 1.76 -1.62 -26.85
C ARG A 60 3.02 -2.17 -27.52
N VAL A 61 3.45 -1.55 -28.62
CA VAL A 61 4.69 -1.91 -29.32
C VAL A 61 5.90 -1.51 -28.49
N THR A 62 6.72 -2.49 -28.11
CA THR A 62 7.93 -2.32 -27.29
C THR A 62 9.23 -2.59 -28.05
N ALA A 63 9.15 -3.29 -29.18
CA ALA A 63 10.30 -3.52 -30.07
C ALA A 63 9.88 -3.68 -31.53
N LEU A 64 10.69 -3.18 -32.44
CA LEU A 64 10.56 -3.36 -33.91
C LEU A 64 11.95 -3.61 -34.48
N ARG A 65 12.13 -4.72 -35.22
CA ARG A 65 13.38 -5.09 -35.89
C ARG A 65 13.10 -5.48 -37.33
N TRP A 66 13.60 -4.68 -38.28
CA TRP A 66 13.40 -4.87 -39.70
C TRP A 66 14.54 -5.66 -40.33
N LEU A 67 14.22 -6.75 -41.01
CA LEU A 67 15.15 -7.67 -41.65
C LEU A 67 14.76 -7.83 -43.16
N GLY A 68 14.89 -6.77 -43.90
CA GLY A 68 14.54 -6.78 -45.32
C GLY A 68 13.04 -6.99 -45.59
N LYS A 69 12.63 -8.20 -46.04
CA LYS A 69 11.23 -8.56 -46.29
C LYS A 69 10.48 -9.12 -45.09
N LEU A 70 11.17 -9.32 -43.96
CA LEU A 70 10.64 -9.84 -42.72
C LEU A 70 10.89 -8.81 -41.60
N MET A 71 9.98 -8.69 -40.66
CA MET A 71 10.18 -7.94 -39.45
C MET A 71 9.77 -8.78 -38.24
N PHE A 72 10.43 -8.55 -37.14
CA PHE A 72 10.00 -8.99 -35.81
C PHE A 72 9.69 -7.78 -34.93
N GLY A 73 8.70 -7.91 -34.09
CA GLY A 73 8.35 -6.93 -33.09
C GLY A 73 7.88 -7.59 -31.81
N ARG A 74 7.65 -6.80 -30.78
CA ARG A 74 7.03 -7.22 -29.53
C ARG A 74 5.86 -6.31 -29.21
N ILE A 75 4.79 -6.90 -28.75
CA ILE A 75 3.70 -6.17 -28.10
C ILE A 75 3.62 -6.58 -26.64
N TYR A 76 3.21 -5.63 -25.84
CA TYR A 76 3.13 -5.71 -24.37
C TYR A 76 1.69 -5.43 -23.91
N ASP A 77 1.17 -6.25 -23.02
CA ASP A 77 0.00 -5.98 -22.18
C ASP A 77 0.35 -6.15 -20.69
N ILE A 78 -0.64 -6.11 -19.82
CA ILE A 78 -0.44 -6.22 -18.36
C ILE A 78 0.25 -7.55 -17.95
N ASP A 79 0.05 -8.61 -18.73
CA ASP A 79 0.53 -9.96 -18.46
C ASP A 79 1.94 -10.23 -19.04
N GLY A 80 2.50 -9.28 -19.78
CA GLY A 80 3.86 -9.36 -20.33
C GLY A 80 3.96 -9.07 -21.81
N GLU A 81 5.05 -9.56 -22.46
CA GLU A 81 5.35 -9.33 -23.87
C GLU A 81 5.19 -10.61 -24.69
N ILE A 82 4.75 -10.51 -25.93
CA ILE A 82 4.83 -11.58 -26.93
C ILE A 82 5.50 -11.07 -28.20
N GLN A 83 6.31 -11.92 -28.81
CA GLN A 83 6.91 -11.65 -30.11
C GLN A 83 5.87 -11.80 -31.24
N PHE A 84 5.99 -10.99 -32.26
CA PHE A 84 5.27 -11.20 -33.51
C PHE A 84 6.20 -11.07 -34.72
N SER A 85 5.86 -11.73 -35.81
CA SER A 85 6.55 -11.61 -37.08
C SER A 85 5.57 -11.17 -38.17
N MET A 86 6.05 -10.33 -39.09
CA MET A 86 5.30 -9.88 -40.27
C MET A 86 6.18 -10.02 -41.51
N SER A 87 5.68 -10.65 -42.54
CA SER A 87 6.37 -10.74 -43.81
C SER A 87 5.68 -9.89 -44.91
N ARG A 88 6.47 -9.43 -45.84
CA ARG A 88 5.96 -8.69 -47.02
C ARG A 88 5.08 -9.58 -47.90
N GLU A 89 5.31 -10.89 -47.91
CA GLU A 89 4.55 -11.87 -48.64
C GLU A 89 3.13 -12.04 -48.08
N GLU A 90 3.00 -12.12 -46.75
CA GLU A 90 1.72 -12.34 -46.09
C GLU A 90 0.87 -11.07 -45.97
N LEU A 91 1.49 -9.93 -45.65
CA LEU A 91 0.77 -8.66 -45.47
C LEU A 91 0.51 -7.93 -46.83
N GLY A 92 1.25 -8.26 -47.87
CA GLY A 92 1.33 -7.47 -49.08
C GLY A 92 2.30 -6.29 -48.95
N GLU A 93 2.84 -5.85 -50.08
CA GLU A 93 3.88 -4.80 -50.16
C GLU A 93 3.41 -3.48 -49.55
N GLU A 94 2.18 -3.07 -49.79
CA GLU A 94 1.61 -1.80 -49.35
C GLU A 94 1.46 -1.76 -47.83
N ASN A 95 0.80 -2.76 -47.22
CA ASN A 95 0.59 -2.83 -45.78
C ASN A 95 1.91 -2.94 -45.03
N TYR A 96 2.87 -3.73 -45.55
CA TYR A 96 4.19 -3.85 -44.92
C TYR A 96 4.95 -2.52 -44.93
N LYS A 97 4.94 -1.79 -46.06
CA LYS A 97 5.56 -0.46 -46.13
C LYS A 97 4.85 0.56 -45.25
N PHE A 98 3.52 0.50 -45.18
CA PHE A 98 2.76 1.40 -44.35
C PHE A 98 3.07 1.20 -42.86
N MET A 99 3.12 -0.07 -42.40
CA MET A 99 3.54 -0.42 -41.02
C MET A 99 4.91 0.17 -40.70
N LYS A 100 5.88 -0.04 -41.60
CA LYS A 100 7.26 0.45 -41.45
C LYS A 100 7.35 1.97 -41.35
N ALA A 101 6.52 2.69 -42.08
CA ALA A 101 6.59 4.14 -42.21
C ALA A 101 5.85 4.84 -41.03
N ASN A 102 4.80 4.24 -40.48
CA ASN A 102 3.84 4.95 -39.62
C ASN A 102 3.74 4.41 -38.20
N VAL A 103 4.23 3.19 -37.88
CA VAL A 103 4.21 2.63 -36.54
C VAL A 103 5.55 2.85 -35.83
N ASP A 104 5.47 3.33 -34.61
CA ASP A 104 6.63 3.59 -33.73
C ASP A 104 6.51 2.79 -32.44
N LEU A 105 7.62 2.75 -31.67
CA LEU A 105 7.61 2.26 -30.31
C LEU A 105 6.66 3.12 -29.47
N GLY A 106 5.83 2.46 -28.68
CA GLY A 106 4.81 3.08 -27.85
C GLY A 106 3.40 3.06 -28.46
N ASP A 107 3.25 2.85 -29.77
CA ASP A 107 1.94 2.71 -30.40
C ASP A 107 1.20 1.47 -29.90
N PHE A 108 -0.12 1.50 -29.91
CA PHE A 108 -0.93 0.31 -29.72
C PHE A 108 -1.34 -0.28 -31.06
N ILE A 109 -1.15 -1.58 -31.20
CA ILE A 109 -1.58 -2.32 -32.38
C ILE A 109 -2.38 -3.56 -31.98
N GLY A 110 -3.34 -3.92 -32.82
CA GLY A 110 -3.99 -5.22 -32.83
C GLY A 110 -3.35 -6.08 -33.94
N ILE A 111 -3.07 -7.32 -33.65
CA ILE A 111 -2.51 -8.29 -34.62
C ILE A 111 -3.42 -9.51 -34.70
N THR A 112 -3.61 -10.02 -35.90
CA THR A 112 -4.32 -11.25 -36.20
C THR A 112 -3.34 -12.22 -36.85
N GLY A 113 -3.27 -13.46 -36.41
CA GLY A 113 -2.34 -14.44 -36.96
C GLY A 113 -2.41 -15.77 -36.23
N GLU A 114 -1.40 -16.59 -36.44
CA GLU A 114 -1.27 -17.91 -35.83
C GLU A 114 -0.02 -17.98 -34.92
N LEU A 115 -0.14 -18.71 -33.84
CA LEU A 115 0.98 -18.97 -32.93
C LEU A 115 1.96 -19.97 -33.56
N TYR A 116 3.25 -19.75 -33.38
CA TYR A 116 4.30 -20.71 -33.73
C TYR A 116 5.57 -20.46 -32.88
N HIS A 117 6.40 -21.49 -32.76
CA HIS A 117 7.73 -21.33 -32.18
C HIS A 117 8.75 -21.07 -33.28
N THR A 118 9.59 -20.07 -33.10
CA THR A 118 10.74 -19.83 -33.98
C THR A 118 11.77 -20.95 -33.83
N THR A 119 12.76 -21.04 -34.73
CA THR A 119 13.88 -21.99 -34.60
C THR A 119 14.69 -21.80 -33.30
N ALA A 120 14.63 -20.63 -32.70
CA ALA A 120 15.24 -20.34 -31.41
C ALA A 120 14.33 -20.72 -30.21
N GLY A 121 13.13 -21.29 -30.44
CA GLY A 121 12.20 -21.72 -29.42
C GLY A 121 11.33 -20.58 -28.84
N GLU A 122 11.31 -19.41 -29.46
CA GLU A 122 10.50 -18.28 -28.96
C GLU A 122 9.08 -18.31 -29.53
N LEU A 123 8.07 -18.29 -28.66
CA LEU A 123 6.66 -18.22 -29.05
C LEU A 123 6.38 -16.88 -29.74
N THR A 124 5.84 -16.95 -30.96
CA THR A 124 5.68 -15.82 -31.85
C THR A 124 4.33 -15.88 -32.54
N VAL A 125 3.70 -14.74 -32.77
CA VAL A 125 2.51 -14.63 -33.61
C VAL A 125 2.97 -14.37 -35.06
N LYS A 126 2.65 -15.29 -35.97
CA LYS A 126 2.81 -15.11 -37.43
C LYS A 126 1.63 -14.29 -37.94
N VAL A 127 1.85 -13.00 -38.17
CA VAL A 127 0.78 -12.05 -38.40
C VAL A 127 0.34 -12.07 -39.86
N SER A 128 -0.96 -12.32 -40.07
CA SER A 128 -1.64 -12.23 -41.36
C SER A 128 -2.35 -10.87 -41.58
N ALA A 129 -2.72 -10.17 -40.48
CA ALA A 129 -3.31 -8.83 -40.56
C ALA A 129 -2.99 -8.03 -39.29
N TYR A 130 -2.96 -6.72 -39.40
CA TYR A 130 -2.80 -5.82 -38.27
C TYR A 130 -3.73 -4.60 -38.38
N GLU A 131 -3.98 -3.98 -37.23
CA GLU A 131 -4.70 -2.73 -37.08
C GLU A 131 -3.90 -1.79 -36.16
N ILE A 132 -3.79 -0.50 -36.52
CA ILE A 132 -3.24 0.51 -35.63
C ILE A 132 -4.39 0.99 -34.75
N LEU A 133 -4.26 0.80 -33.42
CA LEU A 133 -5.31 1.11 -32.47
C LEU A 133 -5.15 2.50 -31.84
N ALA A 134 -3.90 2.90 -31.60
CA ALA A 134 -3.59 4.23 -31.09
C ALA A 134 -2.16 4.63 -31.41
N LYS A 135 -1.96 5.86 -31.87
CA LYS A 135 -0.65 6.47 -32.10
C LYS A 135 -0.13 7.13 -30.83
N ALA A 136 1.06 6.74 -30.40
CA ALA A 136 1.80 7.41 -29.35
C ALA A 136 2.49 8.66 -29.90
N LEU A 137 2.17 9.83 -29.36
CA LEU A 137 2.76 11.09 -29.80
C LEU A 137 4.08 11.41 -29.08
N ARG A 138 4.36 10.72 -27.97
CA ARG A 138 5.60 10.85 -27.21
C ARG A 138 6.37 9.53 -27.20
N PRO A 139 7.72 9.56 -27.33
CA PRO A 139 8.53 8.34 -27.23
C PRO A 139 8.44 7.76 -25.83
N LEU A 140 8.64 6.45 -25.73
CA LEU A 140 8.88 5.81 -24.45
C LEU A 140 10.30 6.13 -23.96
N PRO A 141 10.56 6.06 -22.63
CA PRO A 141 11.91 6.11 -22.09
C PRO A 141 12.80 5.03 -22.73
N GLU A 142 14.10 5.28 -22.80
CA GLU A 142 15.06 4.29 -23.33
C GLU A 142 15.00 2.98 -22.54
N LYS A 143 14.94 1.86 -23.26
CA LYS A 143 14.72 0.52 -22.67
C LYS A 143 15.85 0.08 -21.72
N TYR A 144 17.09 0.58 -21.91
CA TYR A 144 18.27 0.17 -21.16
C TYR A 144 18.56 1.00 -19.91
N HIS A 145 18.09 2.24 -19.85
CA HIS A 145 18.33 3.12 -18.73
C HIS A 145 17.06 3.48 -17.95
N GLY A 146 15.88 3.24 -18.55
CA GLY A 146 14.58 3.53 -17.94
C GLY A 146 14.47 4.97 -17.42
N LEU A 147 13.60 5.19 -16.47
CA LEU A 147 13.56 6.38 -15.65
C LEU A 147 14.43 6.12 -14.41
N THR A 148 15.59 6.79 -14.32
CA THR A 148 16.52 6.62 -13.19
C THR A 148 16.22 7.56 -12.04
N ASP A 149 15.68 8.75 -12.34
CA ASP A 149 15.29 9.72 -11.33
C ASP A 149 14.02 9.29 -10.60
N MET A 150 14.12 9.08 -9.28
CA MET A 150 13.03 8.56 -8.44
C MET A 150 11.83 9.50 -8.42
N GLU A 151 12.02 10.81 -8.41
CA GLU A 151 10.91 11.75 -8.43
C GLU A 151 10.14 11.69 -9.75
N THR A 152 10.84 11.61 -10.87
CA THR A 152 10.23 11.43 -12.19
C THR A 152 9.49 10.09 -12.29
N ARG A 153 10.01 9.00 -11.69
CA ARG A 153 9.33 7.70 -11.63
C ARG A 153 7.98 7.80 -10.91
N TYR A 154 7.91 8.51 -9.81
CA TYR A 154 6.66 8.69 -9.07
C TYR A 154 5.67 9.62 -9.77
N ARG A 155 6.15 10.73 -10.36
CA ARG A 155 5.30 11.68 -11.09
C ARG A 155 4.77 11.14 -12.42
N GLN A 156 5.60 10.36 -13.13
CA GLN A 156 5.26 9.73 -14.40
C GLN A 156 5.16 8.19 -14.24
N ARG A 157 4.44 7.76 -13.23
CA ARG A 157 4.32 6.34 -12.86
C ARG A 157 3.92 5.43 -14.02
N TYR A 158 3.09 5.94 -14.95
CA TYR A 158 2.71 5.21 -16.15
C TYR A 158 3.90 4.89 -17.06
N LEU A 159 4.93 5.72 -17.11
CA LEU A 159 6.17 5.43 -17.84
C LEU A 159 7.06 4.47 -17.04
N ASP A 160 7.16 4.63 -15.73
CA ASP A 160 7.90 3.72 -14.86
C ASP A 160 7.36 2.28 -14.99
N ILE A 161 6.05 2.09 -14.95
CA ILE A 161 5.40 0.78 -15.11
C ILE A 161 5.70 0.14 -16.48
N ILE A 162 5.75 0.94 -17.55
CA ILE A 162 6.06 0.45 -18.88
C ILE A 162 7.52 0.03 -19.00
N SER A 163 8.44 0.80 -18.41
CA SER A 163 9.89 0.64 -18.59
C SER A 163 10.57 -0.19 -17.50
N ASN A 164 9.92 -0.36 -16.33
CA ASN A 164 10.47 -1.05 -15.17
C ASN A 164 9.59 -2.24 -14.75
N PRO A 165 9.95 -3.48 -15.13
CA PRO A 165 9.18 -4.67 -14.75
C PRO A 165 9.11 -4.91 -13.24
N GLU A 166 10.13 -4.53 -12.46
CA GLU A 166 10.15 -4.71 -11.00
C GLU A 166 9.09 -3.83 -10.34
N ALA A 167 9.05 -2.53 -10.68
CA ALA A 167 8.03 -1.61 -10.19
C ALA A 167 6.61 -2.10 -10.55
N ARG A 168 6.41 -2.55 -11.80
CA ARG A 168 5.14 -3.13 -12.23
C ARG A 168 4.76 -4.35 -11.41
N ASN A 169 5.70 -5.29 -11.20
CA ASN A 169 5.43 -6.54 -10.49
C ASN A 169 5.11 -6.29 -9.01
N ALA A 170 5.78 -5.34 -8.37
CA ALA A 170 5.48 -4.93 -7.00
C ALA A 170 4.05 -4.38 -6.86
N LEU A 171 3.63 -3.51 -7.78
CA LEU A 171 2.28 -2.96 -7.81
C LEU A 171 1.21 -4.03 -8.07
N LEU A 172 1.43 -4.89 -9.06
CA LEU A 172 0.53 -6.02 -9.34
C LEU A 172 0.46 -6.99 -8.17
N GLY A 173 1.60 -7.25 -7.53
CA GLY A 173 1.68 -8.06 -6.32
C GLY A 173 0.83 -7.49 -5.19
N ARG A 174 0.94 -6.18 -4.92
CA ARG A 174 0.13 -5.50 -3.92
C ARG A 174 -1.38 -5.61 -4.22
N PHE A 175 -1.79 -5.45 -5.48
CA PHE A 175 -3.21 -5.57 -5.84
C PHE A 175 -3.73 -6.98 -5.63
N LYS A 176 -2.96 -8.01 -6.03
CA LYS A 176 -3.29 -9.41 -5.78
C LYS A 176 -3.30 -9.73 -4.29
N MET A 177 -2.33 -9.21 -3.53
CA MET A 177 -2.29 -9.37 -2.07
C MET A 177 -3.57 -8.85 -1.41
N THR A 178 -4.05 -7.66 -1.81
CA THR A 178 -5.31 -7.10 -1.29
C THR A 178 -6.52 -7.97 -1.65
N GLN A 179 -6.53 -8.57 -2.84
CA GLN A 179 -7.58 -9.53 -3.23
C GLN A 179 -7.52 -10.80 -2.36
N TYR A 180 -6.35 -11.40 -2.17
CA TYR A 180 -6.18 -12.57 -1.31
C TYR A 180 -6.55 -12.29 0.15
N TRP A 181 -6.30 -11.07 0.60
CA TRP A 181 -6.72 -10.62 1.94
C TRP A 181 -8.24 -10.63 2.07
N ARG A 182 -8.97 -10.05 1.11
CA ARG A 182 -10.44 -10.10 1.09
C ARG A 182 -10.96 -11.55 1.06
N ASP A 183 -10.35 -12.41 0.25
CA ASP A 183 -10.71 -13.83 0.19
C ASP A 183 -10.52 -14.52 1.55
N TYR A 184 -9.43 -14.18 2.26
CA TYR A 184 -9.15 -14.68 3.60
C TYR A 184 -10.19 -14.21 4.61
N MET A 185 -10.49 -12.93 4.66
CA MET A 185 -11.48 -12.36 5.59
C MET A 185 -12.86 -12.96 5.35
N ASN A 186 -13.32 -13.00 4.10
CA ASN A 186 -14.64 -13.48 3.73
C ASN A 186 -14.84 -14.97 4.10
N ARG A 187 -13.85 -15.84 3.84
CA ARG A 187 -13.98 -17.27 4.19
C ARG A 187 -13.90 -17.53 5.71
N ASN A 188 -13.34 -16.57 6.48
CA ASN A 188 -13.34 -16.64 7.94
C ASN A 188 -14.56 -15.94 8.57
N GLY A 189 -15.58 -15.61 7.77
CA GLY A 189 -16.85 -15.08 8.22
C GLY A 189 -16.85 -13.60 8.56
N PHE A 190 -15.86 -12.84 8.10
CA PHE A 190 -15.87 -11.39 8.22
C PHE A 190 -16.69 -10.75 7.09
N LEU A 191 -17.48 -9.76 7.42
CA LEU A 191 -18.24 -8.95 6.48
C LEU A 191 -17.47 -7.65 6.16
N GLU A 192 -17.21 -7.38 4.89
CA GLU A 192 -16.67 -6.08 4.46
C GLU A 192 -17.77 -5.03 4.55
N ILE A 193 -17.51 -3.96 5.30
CA ILE A 193 -18.41 -2.82 5.44
C ILE A 193 -17.69 -1.52 5.14
N GLU A 194 -18.44 -0.46 4.91
CA GLU A 194 -17.91 0.88 4.65
C GLU A 194 -18.34 1.84 5.76
N THR A 195 -17.41 2.65 6.22
CA THR A 195 -17.66 3.69 7.24
C THR A 195 -17.38 5.08 6.67
N PRO A 196 -17.91 6.16 7.28
CA PRO A 196 -17.75 7.51 6.75
C PRO A 196 -16.29 7.94 6.63
N VAL A 197 -15.90 8.45 5.45
CA VAL A 197 -14.59 9.10 5.24
C VAL A 197 -14.59 10.51 5.82
N MET A 198 -15.69 11.27 5.63
CA MET A 198 -15.88 12.58 6.25
C MET A 198 -16.61 12.43 7.57
N GLN A 199 -16.03 12.92 8.65
CA GLN A 199 -16.52 12.78 10.02
C GLN A 199 -16.61 14.16 10.69
N ASN A 200 -17.53 14.31 11.65
CA ASN A 200 -17.59 15.53 12.47
C ASN A 200 -16.37 15.62 13.39
N ILE A 201 -15.94 14.48 13.93
CA ILE A 201 -14.75 14.34 14.77
C ILE A 201 -13.98 13.12 14.26
N ALA A 202 -12.74 13.31 13.82
CA ALA A 202 -11.85 12.20 13.51
C ALA A 202 -11.23 11.68 14.81
N SER A 203 -11.49 10.42 15.12
CA SER A 203 -11.03 9.73 16.33
C SER A 203 -10.59 8.30 15.97
N GLY A 204 -10.19 7.50 16.98
CA GLY A 204 -9.72 6.11 16.79
C GLY A 204 -8.21 6.00 16.60
N ALA A 205 -7.46 7.12 16.54
CA ALA A 205 -6.00 7.11 16.46
C ALA A 205 -5.43 8.41 17.08
N ALA A 206 -4.16 8.36 17.44
CA ALA A 206 -3.38 9.55 17.81
C ALA A 206 -2.79 10.14 16.53
N ALA A 207 -3.50 11.05 15.84
CA ALA A 207 -3.07 11.64 14.59
C ALA A 207 -3.81 12.97 14.31
N ARG A 208 -3.13 13.86 13.57
CA ARG A 208 -3.75 15.13 13.14
C ARG A 208 -4.59 14.91 11.88
N PRO A 209 -5.91 15.27 11.87
CA PRO A 209 -6.77 15.12 10.71
C PRO A 209 -6.56 16.23 9.67
N PHE A 210 -6.99 15.97 8.42
CA PHE A 210 -7.27 17.01 7.43
C PHE A 210 -8.68 17.55 7.65
N THR A 211 -8.85 18.87 7.59
CA THR A 211 -10.16 19.53 7.71
C THR A 211 -10.66 19.99 6.35
N THR A 212 -11.96 19.87 6.11
CA THR A 212 -12.65 20.35 4.91
C THR A 212 -13.97 20.99 5.27
N HIS A 213 -14.46 21.93 4.44
CA HIS A 213 -15.73 22.60 4.64
C HIS A 213 -16.84 21.99 3.77
N HIS A 214 -17.98 21.63 4.37
CA HIS A 214 -19.15 21.12 3.68
C HIS A 214 -20.13 22.26 3.35
N ASN A 215 -20.08 22.79 2.13
CA ASN A 215 -20.82 23.98 1.72
C ASN A 215 -22.35 23.92 1.97
N ALA A 216 -22.99 22.77 1.74
CA ALA A 216 -24.44 22.64 1.89
C ALA A 216 -24.89 22.61 3.35
N LEU A 217 -24.03 22.20 4.28
CA LEU A 217 -24.31 22.18 5.73
C LEU A 217 -23.72 23.37 6.45
N ASP A 218 -22.87 24.16 5.76
CA ASP A 218 -22.10 25.28 6.33
C ASP A 218 -21.37 24.86 7.62
N ALA A 219 -20.66 23.72 7.52
CA ALA A 219 -19.99 23.07 8.64
C ALA A 219 -18.65 22.46 8.24
N ASP A 220 -17.70 22.49 9.15
CA ASP A 220 -16.40 21.85 8.96
C ASP A 220 -16.47 20.37 9.32
N PHE A 221 -15.84 19.55 8.47
CA PHE A 221 -15.67 18.13 8.64
C PHE A 221 -14.19 17.79 8.62
N GLN A 222 -13.86 16.63 9.17
CA GLN A 222 -12.52 16.06 9.14
C GLN A 222 -12.50 14.80 8.29
N LEU A 223 -11.39 14.57 7.57
CA LEU A 223 -11.14 13.27 6.95
C LEU A 223 -10.72 12.28 8.04
N ARG A 224 -11.25 11.07 7.99
CA ARG A 224 -10.98 10.03 8.98
C ARG A 224 -9.48 9.73 9.10
N ILE A 225 -9.03 9.45 10.31
CA ILE A 225 -7.70 8.97 10.65
C ILE A 225 -7.68 7.46 10.93
N SER A 226 -8.86 6.86 11.14
CA SER A 226 -9.15 5.43 11.35
C SER A 226 -10.65 5.17 11.23
N PRO A 227 -11.13 4.01 10.78
CA PRO A 227 -12.53 3.58 10.82
C PRO A 227 -12.93 2.95 12.17
N GLU A 228 -12.02 2.80 13.14
CA GLU A 228 -12.12 2.04 14.38
C GLU A 228 -13.47 2.18 15.10
N LEU A 229 -13.85 3.42 15.47
CA LEU A 229 -15.03 3.64 16.31
C LEU A 229 -16.33 3.24 15.62
N PHE A 230 -16.42 3.40 14.30
CA PHE A 230 -17.60 2.97 13.52
C PHE A 230 -17.66 1.45 13.37
N LEU A 231 -16.52 0.79 13.18
CA LEU A 231 -16.45 -0.68 13.13
C LEU A 231 -16.85 -1.31 14.48
N LYS A 232 -16.42 -0.72 15.61
CA LYS A 232 -16.87 -1.14 16.95
C LYS A 232 -18.37 -0.93 17.16
N GLN A 233 -18.93 0.19 16.67
CA GLN A 233 -20.37 0.44 16.72
C GLN A 233 -21.15 -0.59 15.88
N ALA A 234 -20.61 -1.03 14.74
CA ALA A 234 -21.21 -2.11 13.96
C ALA A 234 -21.27 -3.43 14.77
N ILE A 235 -20.19 -3.77 15.50
CA ILE A 235 -20.21 -4.93 16.41
C ILE A 235 -21.26 -4.72 17.52
N GLY A 236 -21.33 -3.54 18.12
CA GLY A 236 -22.37 -3.20 19.11
C GLY A 236 -23.80 -3.28 18.57
N ALA A 237 -23.97 -3.07 17.25
CA ALA A 237 -25.25 -3.25 16.57
C ALA A 237 -25.60 -4.71 16.24
N GLY A 238 -24.71 -5.67 16.54
CA GLY A 238 -24.96 -7.11 16.41
C GLY A 238 -24.29 -7.79 15.21
N PHE A 239 -23.32 -7.15 14.55
CA PHE A 239 -22.46 -7.84 13.58
C PHE A 239 -21.37 -8.59 14.33
N ASP A 240 -21.20 -9.89 14.08
CA ASP A 240 -20.19 -10.70 14.79
C ASP A 240 -18.75 -10.40 14.36
N ARG A 241 -18.53 -10.15 13.07
CA ARG A 241 -17.20 -9.92 12.49
C ARG A 241 -17.31 -8.96 11.32
N VAL A 242 -16.60 -7.85 11.41
CA VAL A 242 -16.56 -6.82 10.35
C VAL A 242 -15.13 -6.44 10.00
N TYR A 243 -14.92 -6.00 8.77
CA TYR A 243 -13.67 -5.38 8.35
C TYR A 243 -13.90 -4.29 7.30
N GLU A 244 -12.94 -3.41 7.14
CA GLU A 244 -12.88 -2.42 6.07
C GLU A 244 -11.48 -2.35 5.48
N VAL A 245 -11.40 -2.30 4.14
CA VAL A 245 -10.17 -1.89 3.44
C VAL A 245 -10.23 -0.39 3.28
N ALA A 246 -9.70 0.32 4.24
CA ALA A 246 -9.89 1.75 4.44
C ALA A 246 -8.78 2.60 3.83
N LYS A 247 -9.14 3.78 3.29
CA LYS A 247 -8.22 4.88 3.08
C LYS A 247 -8.29 5.79 4.30
N ASP A 248 -7.15 5.99 4.96
CA ASP A 248 -7.00 6.87 6.10
C ASP A 248 -6.09 8.04 5.78
N PHE A 249 -6.31 9.16 6.48
CA PHE A 249 -5.72 10.45 6.19
C PHE A 249 -5.12 11.04 7.47
N ARG A 250 -3.78 11.23 7.50
CA ARG A 250 -3.08 11.82 8.64
C ARG A 250 -2.22 12.98 8.18
N ASN A 251 -2.52 14.20 8.66
CA ASN A 251 -1.86 15.43 8.27
C ASN A 251 -0.56 15.63 9.07
N GLU A 252 0.39 14.72 8.86
CA GLU A 252 1.65 14.64 9.57
C GLU A 252 2.84 14.71 8.60
N GLY A 253 4.05 14.48 9.12
CA GLY A 253 5.26 14.39 8.32
C GLY A 253 5.23 13.25 7.31
N MET A 254 6.01 13.37 6.24
CA MET A 254 6.13 12.38 5.18
C MET A 254 7.56 11.87 5.10
N ASP A 255 7.74 10.55 5.16
CA ASP A 255 9.03 9.88 4.98
C ASP A 255 8.90 8.63 4.10
N ALA A 256 9.87 7.72 4.15
CA ALA A 256 9.83 6.48 3.40
C ALA A 256 8.72 5.52 3.84
N MET A 257 8.33 5.56 5.14
CA MET A 257 7.40 4.62 5.78
C MET A 257 6.13 5.30 6.30
N HIS A 258 5.94 6.61 6.04
CA HIS A 258 4.76 7.39 6.44
C HIS A 258 4.28 8.26 5.29
N LEU A 259 3.00 8.13 4.95
CA LEU A 259 2.31 8.92 3.95
C LEU A 259 1.03 9.50 4.56
N GLN A 260 0.60 10.67 4.06
CA GLN A 260 -0.60 11.35 4.57
C GLN A 260 -1.89 10.66 4.16
N GLU A 261 -1.90 9.95 3.04
CA GLU A 261 -2.96 9.07 2.57
C GLU A 261 -2.38 7.67 2.39
N PHE A 262 -2.95 6.68 3.07
CA PHE A 262 -2.47 5.29 3.03
C PHE A 262 -3.65 4.32 3.12
N THR A 263 -3.38 3.04 2.88
CA THR A 263 -4.39 1.98 2.99
C THR A 263 -4.16 1.15 4.24
N MET A 264 -5.20 1.03 5.08
CA MET A 264 -5.27 0.07 6.17
C MET A 264 -6.35 -0.97 5.92
N VAL A 265 -6.19 -2.14 6.52
CA VAL A 265 -7.31 -3.05 6.78
C VAL A 265 -7.50 -3.07 8.29
N GLU A 266 -8.70 -2.68 8.73
CA GLU A 266 -9.11 -2.83 10.10
C GLU A 266 -10.20 -3.88 10.20
N TRP A 267 -10.13 -4.75 11.21
CA TRP A 267 -11.14 -5.76 11.47
C TRP A 267 -11.41 -5.92 12.96
N TYR A 268 -12.66 -6.24 13.26
CA TYR A 268 -13.16 -6.41 14.63
C TYR A 268 -13.99 -7.68 14.70
N ALA A 269 -13.80 -8.47 15.78
CA ALA A 269 -14.54 -9.69 16.04
C ALA A 269 -15.12 -9.69 17.45
N ALA A 270 -16.41 -9.96 17.55
CA ALA A 270 -17.07 -10.19 18.82
C ALA A 270 -16.59 -11.51 19.44
N TYR A 271 -16.50 -11.52 20.78
CA TYR A 271 -16.14 -12.68 21.62
C TYR A 271 -14.70 -13.18 21.41
N TRP A 272 -13.83 -12.36 20.77
CA TRP A 272 -12.39 -12.59 20.67
C TRP A 272 -11.63 -11.75 21.69
N ASP A 273 -10.45 -12.24 22.08
CA ASP A 273 -9.43 -11.45 22.77
C ASP A 273 -8.24 -11.14 21.84
N TYR A 274 -7.23 -10.43 22.37
CA TYR A 274 -6.04 -10.07 21.59
C TYR A 274 -5.18 -11.28 21.21
N ASN A 275 -5.25 -12.40 21.95
CA ASN A 275 -4.52 -13.62 21.59
C ASN A 275 -5.14 -14.32 20.38
N ASP A 276 -6.48 -14.33 20.27
CA ASP A 276 -7.16 -14.80 19.06
C ASP A 276 -6.73 -13.98 17.85
N ASN A 277 -6.62 -12.67 18.00
CA ASN A 277 -6.17 -11.78 16.94
C ASN A 277 -4.68 -11.96 16.59
N ILE A 278 -3.78 -12.20 17.55
CA ILE A 278 -2.37 -12.53 17.26
C ILE A 278 -2.31 -13.76 16.36
N LYS A 279 -3.03 -14.83 16.72
CA LYS A 279 -3.07 -16.07 15.92
C LYS A 279 -3.64 -15.83 14.53
N PHE A 280 -4.79 -15.18 14.44
CA PHE A 280 -5.46 -14.88 13.16
C PHE A 280 -4.59 -14.00 12.23
N THR A 281 -3.98 -12.96 12.78
CA THR A 281 -3.05 -12.07 12.07
C THR A 281 -1.87 -12.83 11.51
N TRP A 282 -1.30 -13.74 12.30
CA TRP A 282 -0.14 -14.52 11.87
C TRP A 282 -0.49 -15.49 10.74
N GLU A 283 -1.60 -16.22 10.87
CA GLU A 283 -2.10 -17.13 9.84
C GLU A 283 -2.42 -16.37 8.53
N LEU A 284 -3.01 -15.18 8.62
CA LEU A 284 -3.26 -14.30 7.47
C LEU A 284 -1.94 -13.93 6.77
N ILE A 285 -0.93 -13.44 7.49
CA ILE A 285 0.35 -13.03 6.91
C ILE A 285 1.03 -14.22 6.22
N GLN A 286 1.06 -15.39 6.85
CA GLN A 286 1.62 -16.60 6.25
C GLN A 286 0.90 -16.98 4.97
N GLU A 287 -0.43 -16.91 4.93
CA GLU A 287 -1.17 -17.20 3.70
C GLU A 287 -0.90 -16.18 2.60
N LEU A 288 -0.85 -14.88 2.92
CA LEU A 288 -0.52 -13.85 1.95
C LEU A 288 0.88 -14.06 1.35
N LEU A 289 1.86 -14.41 2.18
CA LEU A 289 3.23 -14.75 1.74
C LEU A 289 3.23 -15.97 0.81
N MET A 290 2.57 -17.05 1.21
CA MET A 290 2.51 -18.26 0.38
C MET A 290 1.82 -18.00 -0.96
N LYS A 291 0.74 -17.21 -0.99
CA LYS A 291 0.05 -16.86 -2.24
C LYS A 291 0.80 -15.88 -3.12
N CYS A 292 1.53 -14.93 -2.51
CA CYS A 292 2.26 -13.89 -3.25
C CYS A 292 3.68 -14.31 -3.65
N ARG A 293 4.37 -15.10 -2.81
CA ARG A 293 5.80 -15.43 -2.96
C ARG A 293 6.08 -16.92 -3.04
N GLY A 294 5.13 -17.78 -2.62
CA GLY A 294 5.30 -19.24 -2.56
C GLY A 294 6.24 -19.73 -1.44
N THR A 295 6.63 -18.85 -0.52
CA THR A 295 7.56 -19.16 0.58
C THR A 295 7.29 -18.28 1.80
N LEU A 296 7.65 -18.77 2.99
CA LEU A 296 7.67 -18.01 4.25
C LEU A 296 9.03 -17.38 4.55
N GLN A 297 10.07 -17.73 3.78
CA GLN A 297 11.38 -17.09 3.85
C GLN A 297 11.49 -16.08 2.70
N ILE A 298 11.69 -14.82 3.05
CA ILE A 298 11.88 -13.74 2.10
C ILE A 298 13.11 -12.91 2.46
N GLU A 299 13.52 -12.04 1.56
CA GLU A 299 14.53 -11.02 1.83
C GLU A 299 13.87 -9.65 1.73
N TYR A 300 14.21 -8.75 2.64
CA TYR A 300 13.81 -7.36 2.62
C TYR A 300 15.03 -6.46 2.79
N GLN A 301 15.35 -5.69 1.76
CA GLN A 301 16.50 -4.78 1.70
C GLN A 301 17.82 -5.44 2.14
N GLY A 302 18.07 -6.67 1.61
CA GLY A 302 19.25 -7.47 1.92
C GLY A 302 19.19 -8.20 3.26
N THR A 303 18.10 -8.10 4.01
CA THR A 303 17.93 -8.77 5.30
C THR A 303 17.05 -10.00 5.14
N PRO A 304 17.54 -11.21 5.46
CA PRO A 304 16.72 -12.42 5.43
C PRO A 304 15.70 -12.43 6.56
N LEU A 305 14.45 -12.77 6.24
CA LEU A 305 13.31 -12.82 7.16
C LEU A 305 12.63 -14.20 7.10
N ASP A 306 12.33 -14.78 8.25
CA ASP A 306 11.61 -16.05 8.39
C ASP A 306 10.25 -15.86 9.05
N PHE A 307 9.19 -15.96 8.25
CA PHE A 307 7.79 -15.88 8.70
C PHE A 307 7.21 -17.25 9.08
N SER A 308 8.01 -18.30 9.25
CA SER A 308 7.52 -19.57 9.80
C SER A 308 7.26 -19.48 11.31
N LYS A 309 7.87 -18.51 11.99
CA LYS A 309 7.77 -18.24 13.43
C LYS A 309 7.84 -16.75 13.72
N TYR A 310 7.37 -16.35 14.90
CA TYR A 310 7.55 -15.02 15.49
C TYR A 310 8.05 -15.12 16.91
N GLU A 311 8.64 -14.04 17.39
CA GLU A 311 9.07 -13.91 18.79
C GLU A 311 8.00 -13.16 19.60
N MET A 312 7.88 -13.50 20.87
CA MET A 312 7.02 -12.78 21.82
C MET A 312 7.90 -12.01 22.80
N VAL A 313 7.73 -10.70 22.88
CA VAL A 313 8.53 -9.82 23.74
C VAL A 313 7.60 -8.95 24.58
N ASP A 314 7.76 -9.02 25.90
CA ASP A 314 7.06 -8.14 26.84
C ASP A 314 7.61 -6.72 26.74
N TYR A 315 6.77 -5.80 26.23
CA TYR A 315 7.15 -4.40 25.99
C TYR A 315 7.55 -3.70 27.30
N THR A 316 6.71 -3.81 28.35
CA THR A 316 6.99 -3.16 29.63
C THR A 316 8.27 -3.71 30.25
N ALA A 317 8.48 -5.03 30.26
CA ALA A 317 9.70 -5.63 30.78
C ALA A 317 10.94 -5.15 30.01
N LYS A 318 10.84 -5.06 28.68
CA LYS A 318 11.93 -4.57 27.83
C LYS A 318 12.25 -3.10 28.09
N MET A 319 11.22 -2.27 28.27
CA MET A 319 11.39 -0.87 28.65
C MET A 319 11.99 -0.73 30.05
N ASN A 320 11.52 -1.51 31.03
CA ASN A 320 12.05 -1.50 32.39
C ASN A 320 13.54 -1.88 32.42
N GLU A 321 13.93 -2.90 31.63
CA GLU A 321 15.34 -3.26 31.44
C GLU A 321 16.17 -2.06 30.97
N PHE A 322 15.66 -1.35 29.96
CA PHE A 322 16.34 -0.19 29.39
C PHE A 322 16.39 1.00 30.36
N PHE A 323 15.28 1.33 31.02
CA PHE A 323 15.20 2.45 31.97
C PHE A 323 15.92 2.18 33.30
N GLY A 324 16.16 0.91 33.64
CA GLY A 324 16.67 0.51 34.95
C GLY A 324 15.71 0.76 36.11
N CYS A 325 14.41 0.85 35.81
CA CYS A 325 13.32 1.04 36.80
C CYS A 325 11.99 0.56 36.19
N ASP A 326 10.95 0.37 37.03
CA ASP A 326 9.61 0.12 36.51
C ASP A 326 8.98 1.42 36.01
N ILE A 327 8.72 1.49 34.69
CA ILE A 327 8.10 2.66 34.08
C ILE A 327 6.64 2.86 34.50
N LEU A 328 6.02 1.84 35.12
CA LEU A 328 4.65 1.90 35.64
C LEU A 328 4.57 2.58 37.02
N ASP A 329 5.70 2.85 37.66
CA ASP A 329 5.74 3.51 38.98
C ASP A 329 5.80 5.05 38.87
N PHE A 330 5.81 5.60 37.65
CA PHE A 330 5.85 7.04 37.39
C PHE A 330 4.48 7.56 36.97
N ASP A 331 4.05 8.62 37.64
CA ASP A 331 2.86 9.43 37.32
C ASP A 331 3.24 10.87 36.91
N ASP A 332 4.52 11.24 37.04
CA ASP A 332 5.08 12.52 36.68
C ASP A 332 6.14 12.37 35.57
N VAL A 333 5.93 13.04 34.43
CA VAL A 333 6.83 13.03 33.27
C VAL A 333 8.19 13.63 33.59
N ASP A 334 8.25 14.64 34.47
CA ASP A 334 9.50 15.29 34.83
C ASP A 334 10.40 14.38 35.64
N ALA A 335 9.81 13.60 36.57
CA ALA A 335 10.52 12.59 37.36
C ALA A 335 11.11 11.49 36.47
N LEU A 336 10.32 10.97 35.47
CA LEU A 336 10.81 9.97 34.53
C LEU A 336 11.87 10.53 33.61
N ARG A 337 11.70 11.77 33.11
CA ARG A 337 12.67 12.48 32.28
C ARG A 337 14.00 12.66 33.02
N GLN A 338 13.96 13.11 34.29
CA GLN A 338 15.16 13.30 35.08
C GLN A 338 15.93 11.99 35.27
N LYS A 339 15.20 10.86 35.46
CA LYS A 339 15.80 9.52 35.55
C LYS A 339 16.62 9.16 34.31
N LEU A 340 16.14 9.47 33.09
CA LEU A 340 16.85 9.22 31.83
C LEU A 340 18.11 10.09 31.71
N VAL A 341 18.03 11.35 32.15
CA VAL A 341 19.16 12.27 32.17
C VAL A 341 20.23 11.84 33.17
N ASP A 342 19.84 11.51 34.38
CA ASP A 342 20.74 11.05 35.47
C ASP A 342 21.49 9.77 35.09
N ASN A 343 20.83 8.88 34.36
CA ASN A 343 21.44 7.65 33.83
C ASN A 343 22.32 7.89 32.59
N GLY A 344 22.44 9.14 32.11
CA GLY A 344 23.25 9.50 30.93
C GLY A 344 22.71 8.92 29.60
N MET A 345 21.44 8.52 29.56
CA MET A 345 20.83 7.90 28.37
C MET A 345 20.46 8.93 27.30
N PHE A 346 20.02 10.12 27.72
CA PHE A 346 19.64 11.23 26.87
C PHE A 346 20.03 12.57 27.51
N PRO A 347 20.40 13.58 26.72
CA PRO A 347 20.53 14.95 27.21
C PRO A 347 19.14 15.57 27.43
N MET A 348 18.99 16.46 28.41
CA MET A 348 17.73 17.14 28.73
C MET A 348 17.12 17.83 27.49
N ALA A 349 17.93 18.48 26.67
CA ALA A 349 17.49 19.20 25.47
C ALA A 349 16.75 18.32 24.44
N GLU A 350 16.91 16.99 24.47
CA GLU A 350 16.17 16.08 23.60
C GLU A 350 14.82 15.68 24.19
N LEU A 351 14.63 15.86 25.49
CA LEU A 351 13.46 15.35 26.22
C LEU A 351 12.51 16.45 26.72
N GLU A 352 12.95 17.71 26.80
CA GLU A 352 12.21 18.83 27.44
C GLU A 352 10.88 19.17 26.75
N ASP A 353 10.77 18.88 25.44
CA ASP A 353 9.55 19.11 24.67
C ASP A 353 8.53 17.96 24.75
N LEU A 354 8.91 16.81 25.33
CA LEU A 354 8.04 15.67 25.50
C LEU A 354 7.17 15.88 26.76
N LYS A 355 5.89 16.20 26.60
CA LYS A 355 5.03 16.76 27.65
C LYS A 355 4.25 15.69 28.45
N SER A 356 4.27 14.41 28.02
CA SER A 356 3.56 13.33 28.68
C SER A 356 4.43 12.08 28.84
N ILE A 357 4.10 11.21 29.79
CA ILE A 357 4.77 9.90 29.96
C ILE A 357 4.65 9.05 28.71
N PRO A 358 3.45 8.90 28.07
CA PRO A 358 3.31 8.13 26.83
C PRO A 358 4.27 8.61 25.75
N THR A 359 4.32 9.93 25.49
CA THR A 359 5.19 10.53 24.46
C THR A 359 6.67 10.31 24.78
N LEU A 360 7.08 10.45 26.06
CA LEU A 360 8.45 10.21 26.48
C LEU A 360 8.87 8.74 26.31
N VAL A 361 8.02 7.82 26.74
CA VAL A 361 8.28 6.36 26.66
C VAL A 361 8.32 5.92 25.18
N ASP A 362 7.39 6.39 24.36
CA ASP A 362 7.36 6.10 22.92
C ASP A 362 8.58 6.66 22.17
N TYR A 363 9.03 7.87 22.53
CA TYR A 363 10.24 8.46 21.98
C TYR A 363 11.47 7.59 22.25
N VAL A 364 11.64 7.14 23.50
CA VAL A 364 12.76 6.26 23.89
C VAL A 364 12.68 4.93 23.17
N TYR A 365 11.50 4.32 23.11
CA TYR A 365 11.26 3.07 22.41
C TYR A 365 11.65 3.17 20.94
N LYS A 366 11.16 4.18 20.23
CA LYS A 366 11.45 4.40 18.80
C LYS A 366 12.94 4.60 18.53
N ARG A 367 13.66 5.26 19.42
CA ARG A 367 15.08 5.60 19.26
C ARG A 367 16.05 4.49 19.64
N LYS A 368 15.69 3.66 20.64
CA LYS A 368 16.65 2.77 21.31
C LYS A 368 16.31 1.28 21.24
N ILE A 369 15.08 0.92 20.94
CA ILE A 369 14.65 -0.48 21.01
C ILE A 369 14.09 -0.95 19.66
N ARG A 370 13.21 -0.16 19.06
CA ARG A 370 12.44 -0.54 17.88
C ARG A 370 13.31 -0.99 16.70
N ASN A 371 14.41 -0.29 16.44
CA ASN A 371 15.28 -0.54 15.29
C ASN A 371 16.11 -1.84 15.41
N ASP A 372 16.26 -2.36 16.62
CA ASP A 372 16.96 -3.63 16.87
C ASP A 372 16.07 -4.85 16.61
N ILE A 373 14.77 -4.64 16.43
CA ILE A 373 13.79 -5.70 16.12
C ILE A 373 13.80 -5.95 14.62
N VAL A 374 14.48 -7.02 14.20
CA VAL A 374 14.62 -7.40 12.79
C VAL A 374 13.60 -8.45 12.38
N ASN A 375 13.57 -9.58 13.09
CA ASN A 375 12.66 -10.68 12.80
C ASN A 375 11.21 -10.35 13.18
N PRO A 376 10.21 -11.07 12.62
CA PRO A 376 8.82 -10.92 13.04
C PRO A 376 8.69 -11.08 14.56
N THR A 377 8.29 -10.01 15.23
CA THR A 377 8.21 -9.94 16.69
C THR A 377 6.89 -9.34 17.14
N VAL A 378 6.18 -10.04 18.00
CA VAL A 378 4.98 -9.57 18.69
C VAL A 378 5.39 -8.95 20.01
N LEU A 379 5.25 -7.63 20.12
CA LEU A 379 5.35 -6.92 21.39
C LEU A 379 3.99 -6.93 22.07
N TYR A 380 3.93 -7.25 23.35
CA TYR A 380 2.70 -7.31 24.11
C TYR A 380 2.90 -6.70 25.51
N ASN A 381 1.85 -6.61 26.32
CA ASN A 381 1.93 -6.17 27.71
C ASN A 381 2.33 -4.69 27.86
N TYR A 382 1.63 -3.83 27.13
CA TYR A 382 1.89 -2.39 27.15
C TYR A 382 1.35 -1.69 28.40
N PRO A 383 1.94 -0.56 28.82
CA PRO A 383 1.36 0.30 29.85
C PRO A 383 -0.02 0.83 29.47
N ALA A 384 -0.92 0.95 30.43
CA ALA A 384 -2.31 1.37 30.19
C ALA A 384 -2.44 2.78 29.62
N TYR A 385 -1.52 3.67 29.91
CA TYR A 385 -1.49 5.03 29.38
C TYR A 385 -1.14 5.12 27.88
N MET A 386 -0.66 4.02 27.25
CA MET A 386 -0.26 4.01 25.85
C MET A 386 -1.45 3.91 24.87
N MET A 387 -2.62 3.40 25.32
CA MET A 387 -3.77 3.20 24.43
C MET A 387 -5.10 3.31 25.22
N PRO A 388 -5.80 4.44 25.10
CA PRO A 388 -7.03 4.71 25.86
C PRO A 388 -8.23 3.87 25.40
N LEU A 389 -8.16 3.21 24.25
CA LEU A 389 -9.22 2.38 23.67
C LEU A 389 -9.05 0.89 23.96
N ALA A 390 -7.92 0.49 24.57
CA ALA A 390 -7.61 -0.90 24.89
C ALA A 390 -8.08 -1.29 26.31
N ARG A 391 -8.53 -2.55 26.44
CA ARG A 391 -8.93 -3.12 27.72
C ARG A 391 -7.74 -3.22 28.66
N ARG A 392 -7.94 -2.83 29.93
CA ARG A 392 -6.97 -3.05 30.99
C ARG A 392 -6.88 -4.54 31.34
N ASN A 393 -5.67 -5.00 31.64
CA ASN A 393 -5.41 -6.39 32.03
C ASN A 393 -6.00 -6.68 33.40
N ASP A 394 -6.69 -7.81 33.56
CA ASP A 394 -7.36 -8.18 34.82
C ASP A 394 -6.37 -8.47 35.97
N ALA A 395 -5.14 -8.88 35.68
CA ALA A 395 -4.12 -9.21 36.69
C ALA A 395 -3.32 -7.96 37.11
N ASP A 396 -3.15 -6.96 36.24
CA ASP A 396 -2.47 -5.71 36.54
C ASP A 396 -3.11 -4.57 35.70
N GLU A 397 -4.01 -3.80 36.30
CA GLU A 397 -4.74 -2.70 35.60
C GLU A 397 -3.84 -1.57 35.11
N ARG A 398 -2.57 -1.52 35.50
CA ARG A 398 -1.58 -0.59 34.95
C ARG A 398 -1.13 -0.98 33.51
N ARG A 399 -1.54 -2.16 33.04
CA ARG A 399 -1.24 -2.72 31.71
C ARG A 399 -2.50 -2.90 30.89
N ILE A 400 -2.32 -3.10 29.58
CA ILE A 400 -3.40 -3.35 28.64
C ILE A 400 -3.17 -4.63 27.83
N ASP A 401 -4.26 -5.25 27.42
CA ASP A 401 -4.31 -6.43 26.55
C ASP A 401 -4.14 -6.01 25.08
N MET A 402 -2.92 -5.61 24.73
CA MET A 402 -2.54 -5.06 23.43
C MET A 402 -1.30 -5.74 22.89
N TYR A 403 -1.20 -5.79 21.56
CA TYR A 403 0.02 -6.21 20.86
C TYR A 403 0.34 -5.33 19.65
N GLN A 404 1.60 -5.32 19.25
CA GLN A 404 2.09 -4.83 17.95
C GLN A 404 2.93 -5.92 17.31
N LEU A 405 2.78 -6.11 16.00
CA LEU A 405 3.69 -6.93 15.21
C LEU A 405 4.69 -6.02 14.49
N LEU A 406 5.96 -6.26 14.73
CA LEU A 406 7.07 -5.56 14.10
C LEU A 406 7.87 -6.48 13.21
N VAL A 407 8.40 -5.92 12.12
CA VAL A 407 9.35 -6.55 11.20
C VAL A 407 10.33 -5.48 10.72
N CYS A 408 11.63 -5.70 10.84
CA CYS A 408 12.68 -4.73 10.47
C CYS A 408 12.42 -3.32 11.06
N GLY A 409 12.04 -3.25 12.32
CA GLY A 409 11.69 -2.00 12.98
C GLY A 409 10.40 -1.33 12.50
N ALA A 410 9.70 -1.88 11.52
CA ALA A 410 8.42 -1.36 11.04
C ALA A 410 7.24 -2.01 11.79
N GLU A 411 6.34 -1.19 12.32
CA GLU A 411 5.05 -1.65 12.83
C GLU A 411 4.17 -2.08 11.65
N ILE A 412 3.82 -3.36 11.60
CA ILE A 412 2.97 -3.95 10.57
C ILE A 412 1.50 -3.84 10.97
N CYS A 413 1.19 -4.19 12.22
CA CYS A 413 -0.14 -4.06 12.76
C CYS A 413 -0.10 -3.75 14.27
N LYS A 414 -1.23 -3.25 14.75
CA LYS A 414 -1.55 -3.06 16.15
C LYS A 414 -2.94 -3.64 16.41
N GLY A 415 -3.11 -4.39 17.49
CA GLY A 415 -4.39 -4.95 17.89
C GLY A 415 -4.50 -5.07 19.40
N TYR A 416 -5.73 -5.11 19.88
CA TYR A 416 -6.01 -5.23 21.32
C TYR A 416 -7.39 -5.82 21.60
N SER A 417 -7.57 -6.31 22.82
CA SER A 417 -8.90 -6.49 23.40
C SER A 417 -9.48 -5.10 23.65
N GLU A 418 -10.70 -4.87 23.19
CA GLU A 418 -11.31 -3.53 23.23
C GLU A 418 -11.79 -3.18 24.65
N LEU A 419 -11.66 -1.90 25.00
CA LEU A 419 -12.33 -1.36 26.17
C LEU A 419 -13.82 -1.21 25.86
N VAL A 420 -14.65 -2.09 26.42
CA VAL A 420 -16.10 -2.11 26.21
C VAL A 420 -16.90 -1.54 27.39
N ASN A 421 -16.21 -1.09 28.45
CA ASN A 421 -16.84 -0.46 29.62
C ASN A 421 -17.00 1.06 29.35
N PRO A 422 -18.23 1.59 29.19
CA PRO A 422 -18.44 3.00 28.85
C PRO A 422 -17.98 3.96 29.96
N ILE A 423 -18.01 3.53 31.24
CA ILE A 423 -17.57 4.38 32.36
C ILE A 423 -16.05 4.57 32.31
N GLN A 424 -15.31 3.49 32.09
CA GLN A 424 -13.85 3.57 31.92
C GLN A 424 -13.45 4.31 30.66
N GLN A 425 -14.21 4.14 29.55
CA GLN A 425 -13.95 4.84 28.30
C GLN A 425 -14.18 6.34 28.42
N SER A 426 -15.24 6.76 29.13
CA SER A 426 -15.49 8.18 29.40
C SER A 426 -14.34 8.79 30.21
N ALA A 427 -13.89 8.10 31.27
CA ALA A 427 -12.77 8.57 32.09
C ALA A 427 -11.45 8.66 31.28
N ALA A 428 -11.20 7.68 30.40
CA ALA A 428 -10.04 7.72 29.51
C ALA A 428 -10.11 8.89 28.51
N PHE A 429 -11.27 9.18 27.95
CA PHE A 429 -11.45 10.34 27.06
C PHE A 429 -11.33 11.68 27.78
N GLU A 430 -11.78 11.79 29.05
CA GLU A 430 -11.54 12.96 29.87
C GLU A 430 -10.06 13.22 30.15
N GLU A 431 -9.27 12.16 30.32
CA GLU A 431 -7.81 12.24 30.44
C GLU A 431 -7.19 12.72 29.14
N GLN A 432 -7.60 12.19 27.98
CA GLN A 432 -7.13 12.64 26.67
C GLN A 432 -7.48 14.13 26.44
N ALA A 433 -8.67 14.57 26.79
CA ALA A 433 -9.06 15.98 26.69
C ALA A 433 -8.16 16.90 27.55
N ARG A 434 -7.76 16.44 28.75
CA ARG A 434 -6.78 17.16 29.58
C ARG A 434 -5.41 17.22 28.91
N ASN A 435 -4.95 16.14 28.30
CA ASN A 435 -3.66 16.10 27.59
C ASN A 435 -3.65 17.06 26.42
N ILE A 436 -4.73 17.11 25.62
CA ILE A 436 -4.91 18.10 24.53
C ILE A 436 -4.83 19.53 25.10
N SER A 437 -5.52 19.81 26.19
CA SER A 437 -5.51 21.14 26.81
C SER A 437 -4.14 21.55 27.36
N ASN A 438 -3.29 20.58 27.68
CA ASN A 438 -1.89 20.78 28.11
C ASN A 438 -0.91 20.86 26.95
N GLY A 439 -1.41 20.78 25.68
CA GLY A 439 -0.60 20.95 24.47
C GLY A 439 -0.02 19.64 23.91
N ASP A 440 -0.56 18.48 24.29
CA ASP A 440 -0.22 17.20 23.67
C ASP A 440 -1.01 17.05 22.36
N GLU A 441 -0.36 17.31 21.24
CA GLU A 441 -0.97 17.21 19.89
C GLU A 441 -1.18 15.77 19.42
N GLU A 442 -0.59 14.79 20.11
CA GLU A 442 -0.73 13.35 19.81
C GLU A 442 -1.82 12.67 20.66
N ALA A 443 -2.52 13.41 21.51
CA ALA A 443 -3.61 12.87 22.31
C ALA A 443 -4.84 12.57 21.43
N PHE A 444 -5.63 11.52 21.83
CA PHE A 444 -6.84 11.10 21.14
C PHE A 444 -7.96 12.12 21.27
N ASN A 445 -8.68 12.39 20.17
CA ASN A 445 -9.90 13.19 20.22
C ASN A 445 -11.04 12.42 20.89
N PRO A 446 -11.63 12.93 21.97
CA PRO A 446 -12.79 12.32 22.62
C PRO A 446 -14.02 12.31 21.69
N ASP A 447 -14.74 11.18 21.65
CA ASP A 447 -16.00 11.02 20.93
C ASP A 447 -17.11 10.60 21.88
N ASN A 448 -17.97 11.57 22.24
CA ASN A 448 -19.09 11.33 23.17
C ASN A 448 -20.22 10.52 22.52
N ASP A 449 -20.37 10.55 21.20
CA ASP A 449 -21.38 9.75 20.50
C ASP A 449 -20.98 8.26 20.51
N PHE A 450 -19.68 7.99 20.45
CA PHE A 450 -19.17 6.63 20.65
C PHE A 450 -19.43 6.13 22.07
N VAL A 451 -19.15 6.93 23.11
CA VAL A 451 -19.47 6.55 24.51
C VAL A 451 -20.96 6.26 24.67
N ARG A 452 -21.83 7.10 24.10
CA ARG A 452 -23.27 6.87 24.11
C ARG A 452 -23.67 5.55 23.43
N ALA A 453 -23.00 5.20 22.32
CA ALA A 453 -23.23 3.90 21.67
C ALA A 453 -22.83 2.74 22.59
N MET A 454 -21.69 2.86 23.30
CA MET A 454 -21.24 1.85 24.28
C MET A 454 -22.20 1.68 25.46
N GLU A 455 -22.89 2.72 25.89
CA GLU A 455 -23.90 2.68 26.97
C GLU A 455 -25.11 1.78 26.61
N HIS A 456 -25.33 1.49 25.31
CA HIS A 456 -26.33 0.50 24.87
C HIS A 456 -25.84 -0.95 24.97
N GLY A 457 -24.57 -1.16 25.32
CA GLY A 457 -23.94 -2.45 25.54
C GLY A 457 -23.15 -2.94 24.34
N PHE A 458 -21.86 -3.17 24.53
CA PHE A 458 -21.00 -3.84 23.55
C PHE A 458 -20.60 -5.23 24.08
N PRO A 459 -20.53 -6.27 23.23
CA PRO A 459 -19.97 -7.55 23.62
C PRO A 459 -18.46 -7.42 23.87
N PRO A 460 -17.78 -8.45 24.42
CA PRO A 460 -16.33 -8.53 24.31
C PRO A 460 -15.90 -8.44 22.83
N ILE A 461 -14.92 -7.61 22.52
CA ILE A 461 -14.46 -7.36 21.15
C ILE A 461 -12.93 -7.36 21.15
N SER A 462 -12.34 -7.85 20.09
CA SER A 462 -10.93 -7.58 19.78
C SER A 462 -10.80 -7.09 18.35
N GLY A 463 -9.99 -6.04 18.14
CA GLY A 463 -9.75 -5.41 16.88
C GLY A 463 -8.28 -5.31 16.52
N VAL A 464 -8.03 -5.12 15.22
CA VAL A 464 -6.68 -4.96 14.66
C VAL A 464 -6.71 -3.98 13.50
N GLY A 465 -5.73 -3.07 13.48
CA GLY A 465 -5.41 -2.26 12.31
C GLY A 465 -4.07 -2.68 11.71
N MET A 466 -4.05 -3.01 10.41
CA MET A 466 -2.85 -3.42 9.68
C MET A 466 -2.62 -2.57 8.45
N GLY A 467 -1.41 -2.01 8.33
CA GLY A 467 -0.99 -1.21 7.18
C GLY A 467 -0.74 -2.06 5.94
N VAL A 468 -1.63 -1.98 4.94
CA VAL A 468 -1.48 -2.71 3.66
C VAL A 468 -0.21 -2.31 2.93
N ASP A 469 0.10 -1.02 2.90
CA ASP A 469 1.25 -0.51 2.16
C ASP A 469 2.57 -0.92 2.81
N ARG A 470 2.65 -0.97 4.16
CA ARG A 470 3.82 -1.47 4.89
C ARG A 470 4.03 -2.96 4.68
N LEU A 471 2.99 -3.77 4.81
CA LEU A 471 3.09 -5.20 4.57
C LEU A 471 3.50 -5.49 3.11
N ALA A 472 2.94 -4.76 2.15
CA ALA A 472 3.29 -4.88 0.74
C ALA A 472 4.75 -4.50 0.47
N SER A 473 5.27 -3.42 1.10
CA SER A 473 6.68 -3.02 0.92
C SER A 473 7.64 -4.12 1.37
N ILE A 474 7.34 -4.81 2.46
CA ILE A 474 8.14 -5.93 2.97
C ILE A 474 8.01 -7.17 2.07
N ILE A 475 6.77 -7.58 1.73
CA ILE A 475 6.54 -8.78 0.92
C ILE A 475 7.16 -8.64 -0.48
N PHE A 476 7.14 -7.45 -1.08
CA PHE A 476 7.64 -7.21 -2.44
C PHE A 476 9.01 -6.52 -2.49
N ASP A 477 9.71 -6.45 -1.35
CA ASP A 477 11.05 -5.89 -1.22
C ASP A 477 11.16 -4.46 -1.79
N GLN A 478 10.27 -3.58 -1.34
CA GLN A 478 10.27 -2.18 -1.78
C GLN A 478 10.75 -1.25 -0.66
N PRO A 479 11.71 -0.36 -0.93
CA PRO A 479 12.35 0.47 0.10
C PRO A 479 11.43 1.55 0.67
N THR A 480 10.38 1.95 -0.06
CA THR A 480 9.45 2.99 0.37
C THR A 480 8.00 2.62 0.08
N LEU A 481 7.07 3.20 0.85
CA LEU A 481 5.63 3.02 0.61
C LEU A 481 5.19 3.57 -0.75
N ARG A 482 5.89 4.57 -1.30
CA ARG A 482 5.57 5.12 -2.64
C ARG A 482 5.78 4.09 -3.75
N ASP A 483 6.67 3.13 -3.55
CA ASP A 483 6.94 2.09 -4.55
C ASP A 483 5.80 1.11 -4.71
N VAL A 484 4.99 0.91 -3.67
CA VAL A 484 3.81 0.02 -3.69
C VAL A 484 2.49 0.77 -3.90
N ILE A 485 2.50 2.09 -4.05
CA ILE A 485 1.34 2.92 -4.37
C ILE A 485 1.38 3.33 -5.83
N LEU A 486 0.26 3.11 -6.55
CA LEU A 486 0.20 3.38 -7.99
C LEU A 486 0.42 4.86 -8.31
N PHE A 487 -0.27 5.75 -7.60
CA PHE A 487 -0.14 7.20 -7.75
C PHE A 487 0.06 7.82 -6.36
N PRO A 488 1.33 7.90 -5.88
CA PRO A 488 1.61 8.52 -4.60
C PRO A 488 1.39 10.03 -4.66
N ILE A 489 1.02 10.63 -3.53
CA ILE A 489 0.96 12.10 -3.40
C ILE A 489 2.37 12.66 -3.57
N MET A 490 2.50 13.63 -4.47
CA MET A 490 3.75 14.34 -4.77
C MET A 490 3.51 15.85 -4.64
N LYS A 491 4.52 16.57 -4.13
CA LYS A 491 4.47 18.04 -4.02
C LYS A 491 4.51 18.71 -5.40
#